data_0278a362481fd2070f4ddf149313f564
#
_entry.id   0278a362481fd2070f4ddf149313f564
#
_cell.length_a   1.000
_cell.length_b   1.000
_cell.length_c   1.000
_cell.angle_alpha   90.00
_cell.angle_beta   90.00
_cell.angle_gamma   90.00
#
_symmetry.space_group_name_H-M   'P 1'
#
loop_
_entity.id
_entity.type
_entity.pdbx_description
1 polymer ?
#
loop_
_entity_poly.entity_id
_entity_poly.type
_entity_poly.pdbx_seq_one_letter_code
_entity_poly.pdbx_strand_id
1 'polypeptide(L)'
;MTDLTLRRATAADDQVLAVLAARLSAFELPAWRAPHEIADADSRAMIAAAASGNPDDEVLIAERGGEVVGCLHVLAVTDFFGLRHGHVSVIATTEAAEGSGVARRLMEHAEQWTAERGLPLLTLNVFAGNARARRFYEKGGFRIEMVKYAKTVNSQPPTSKGQGTPNSQSPNETPNS
;
A
#
# COMPACT_ATOMS: atom_id res chain seq x y z
N MET A 1 20.92 -19.89 9.38
CA MET A 1 19.90 -18.81 9.26
C MET A 1 19.90 -18.41 7.81
N THR A 2 18.82 -18.62 7.08
CA THR A 2 18.69 -18.24 5.67
C THR A 2 18.72 -16.71 5.58
N ASP A 3 19.62 -16.19 4.76
CA ASP A 3 19.86 -14.74 4.63
C ASP A 3 18.65 -14.03 4.03
N LEU A 4 18.33 -12.83 4.52
CA LEU A 4 17.27 -11.99 4.01
C LEU A 4 17.86 -11.10 2.91
N THR A 5 17.38 -11.28 1.69
CA THR A 5 17.77 -10.49 0.52
C THR A 5 16.68 -9.52 0.12
N LEU A 6 17.08 -8.33 -0.37
CA LEU A 6 16.20 -7.35 -0.96
C LEU A 6 16.54 -7.20 -2.44
N ARG A 7 15.55 -7.26 -3.30
CA ARG A 7 15.69 -7.01 -4.73
C ARG A 7 14.59 -6.10 -5.26
N ARG A 8 14.81 -5.43 -6.36
CA ARG A 8 13.75 -4.69 -7.05
C ARG A 8 12.66 -5.63 -7.54
N ALA A 9 11.41 -5.19 -7.44
CA ALA A 9 10.27 -5.87 -8.03
C ALA A 9 10.33 -5.79 -9.56
N THR A 10 9.77 -6.79 -10.20
CA THR A 10 9.61 -6.90 -11.64
C THR A 10 8.16 -7.26 -11.98
N ALA A 11 7.79 -7.27 -13.25
CA ALA A 11 6.45 -7.69 -13.69
C ALA A 11 6.10 -9.14 -13.27
N ALA A 12 7.10 -9.98 -12.99
CA ALA A 12 6.85 -11.33 -12.48
C ALA A 12 6.31 -11.34 -11.04
N ASP A 13 6.42 -10.22 -10.33
CA ASP A 13 6.01 -10.08 -8.93
C ASP A 13 4.58 -9.56 -8.76
N ASP A 14 3.87 -9.21 -9.84
CA ASP A 14 2.54 -8.58 -9.80
C ASP A 14 1.56 -9.35 -8.91
N GLN A 15 1.53 -10.68 -9.03
CA GLN A 15 0.63 -11.50 -8.22
C GLN A 15 1.00 -11.49 -6.73
N VAL A 16 2.27 -11.56 -6.39
CA VAL A 16 2.70 -11.55 -4.99
C VAL A 16 2.55 -10.16 -4.37
N LEU A 17 2.74 -9.10 -5.14
CA LEU A 17 2.46 -7.73 -4.69
C LEU A 17 0.98 -7.54 -4.35
N ALA A 18 0.06 -8.09 -5.16
CA ALA A 18 -1.38 -8.06 -4.87
C ALA A 18 -1.73 -8.83 -3.59
N VAL A 19 -1.12 -9.99 -3.36
CA VAL A 19 -1.30 -10.76 -2.13
C VAL A 19 -0.80 -10.01 -0.90
N LEU A 20 0.38 -9.38 -1.00
CA LEU A 20 0.94 -8.59 0.10
C LEU A 20 0.13 -7.32 0.37
N ALA A 21 -0.41 -6.65 -0.66
CA ALA A 21 -1.28 -5.48 -0.50
C ALA A 21 -2.54 -5.81 0.32
N ALA A 22 -3.11 -7.00 0.18
CA ALA A 22 -4.26 -7.42 0.98
C ALA A 22 -3.98 -7.44 2.50
N ARG A 23 -2.71 -7.59 2.90
CA ARG A 23 -2.27 -7.54 4.31
C ARG A 23 -2.42 -6.15 4.95
N LEU A 24 -2.45 -5.10 4.12
CA LEU A 24 -2.54 -3.71 4.58
C LEU A 24 -3.90 -3.33 5.17
N SER A 25 -4.89 -4.19 5.02
CA SER A 25 -6.25 -4.04 5.58
C SER A 25 -6.58 -5.03 6.69
N ALA A 26 -5.58 -5.80 7.18
CA ALA A 26 -5.76 -6.81 8.23
C ALA A 26 -5.82 -6.21 9.65
N PHE A 27 -6.58 -5.12 9.82
CA PHE A 27 -6.84 -4.45 11.11
C PHE A 27 -8.22 -3.78 11.04
N GLU A 28 -8.70 -3.22 12.15
CA GLU A 28 -9.98 -2.51 12.20
C GLU A 28 -9.93 -1.22 11.38
N LEU A 29 -10.63 -1.24 10.25
CA LEU A 29 -10.77 -0.10 9.36
C LEU A 29 -11.93 0.82 9.80
N PRO A 30 -11.86 2.13 9.47
CA PRO A 30 -13.01 3.01 9.59
C PRO A 30 -14.20 2.49 8.78
N ALA A 31 -15.42 2.65 9.29
CA ALA A 31 -16.65 2.13 8.68
C ALA A 31 -16.91 2.59 7.23
N TRP A 32 -16.26 3.67 6.80
CA TRP A 32 -16.35 4.19 5.43
C TRP A 32 -15.23 3.70 4.50
N ARG A 33 -14.45 2.68 4.90
CA ARG A 33 -13.41 2.05 4.08
C ARG A 33 -13.65 0.56 3.96
N ALA A 34 -13.62 0.06 2.74
CA ALA A 34 -13.63 -1.38 2.51
C ALA A 34 -12.20 -1.92 2.36
N PRO A 35 -11.89 -3.13 2.89
CA PRO A 35 -10.56 -3.74 2.80
C PRO A 35 -10.03 -3.83 1.36
N HIS A 36 -10.88 -4.19 0.40
CA HIS A 36 -10.50 -4.32 -1.00
C HIS A 36 -10.11 -2.99 -1.66
N GLU A 37 -10.71 -1.85 -1.24
CA GLU A 37 -10.34 -0.53 -1.78
C GLU A 37 -8.89 -0.19 -1.51
N ILE A 38 -8.40 -0.54 -0.32
CA ILE A 38 -7.00 -0.32 0.09
C ILE A 38 -6.09 -1.28 -0.68
N ALA A 39 -6.40 -2.58 -0.64
CA ALA A 39 -5.61 -3.61 -1.31
C ALA A 39 -5.47 -3.36 -2.81
N ASP A 40 -6.56 -3.00 -3.49
CA ASP A 40 -6.57 -2.72 -4.92
C ASP A 40 -5.81 -1.43 -5.27
N ALA A 41 -5.92 -0.39 -4.45
CA ALA A 41 -5.20 0.85 -4.68
C ALA A 41 -3.70 0.67 -4.53
N ASP A 42 -3.26 0.04 -3.43
CA ASP A 42 -1.85 -0.19 -3.13
C ASP A 42 -1.21 -1.18 -4.11
N SER A 43 -1.93 -2.24 -4.48
CA SER A 43 -1.47 -3.21 -5.49
C SER A 43 -1.23 -2.52 -6.85
N ARG A 44 -2.20 -1.76 -7.35
CA ARG A 44 -2.05 -1.01 -8.61
C ARG A 44 -0.91 -0.01 -8.58
N ALA A 45 -0.73 0.70 -7.46
CA ALA A 45 0.36 1.65 -7.30
C ALA A 45 1.73 0.96 -7.36
N MET A 46 1.91 -0.15 -6.63
CA MET A 46 3.16 -0.91 -6.63
C MET A 46 3.49 -1.50 -8.01
N ILE A 47 2.50 -2.11 -8.68
CA ILE A 47 2.68 -2.70 -10.01
C ILE A 47 3.07 -1.63 -11.03
N ALA A 48 2.38 -0.49 -11.02
CA ALA A 48 2.70 0.63 -11.89
C ALA A 48 4.10 1.20 -11.62
N ALA A 49 4.47 1.34 -10.34
CA ALA A 49 5.80 1.80 -9.93
C ALA A 49 6.90 0.84 -10.37
N ALA A 50 6.73 -0.46 -10.16
CA ALA A 50 7.69 -1.50 -10.57
C ALA A 50 7.94 -1.49 -12.09
N ALA A 51 6.92 -1.16 -12.89
CA ALA A 51 7.01 -1.09 -14.36
C ALA A 51 7.53 0.26 -14.87
N SER A 52 7.49 1.33 -14.07
CA SER A 52 7.73 2.70 -14.54
C SER A 52 9.18 3.02 -14.89
N GLY A 53 10.14 2.34 -14.25
CA GLY A 53 11.56 2.68 -14.35
C GLY A 53 11.92 4.06 -13.77
N ASN A 54 11.00 4.71 -13.05
CA ASN A 54 11.22 6.00 -12.44
C ASN A 54 12.29 5.90 -11.33
N PRO A 55 13.38 6.67 -11.36
CA PRO A 55 14.44 6.61 -10.34
C PRO A 55 13.97 7.14 -8.97
N ASP A 56 12.91 7.94 -8.95
CA ASP A 56 12.32 8.50 -7.72
C ASP A 56 11.23 7.60 -7.12
N ASP A 57 11.12 6.37 -7.61
CA ASP A 57 10.08 5.42 -7.22
C ASP A 57 10.67 4.01 -7.19
N GLU A 58 10.60 3.33 -6.07
CA GLU A 58 11.20 2.02 -5.90
C GLU A 58 10.27 1.04 -5.20
N VAL A 59 10.05 -0.11 -5.85
CA VAL A 59 9.36 -1.24 -5.25
C VAL A 59 10.36 -2.37 -5.01
N LEU A 60 10.43 -2.85 -3.77
CA LEU A 60 11.30 -3.95 -3.37
C LEU A 60 10.51 -5.17 -2.94
N ILE A 61 11.09 -6.31 -3.22
CA ILE A 61 10.71 -7.62 -2.69
C ILE A 61 11.77 -8.05 -1.67
N ALA A 62 11.32 -8.49 -0.52
CA ALA A 62 12.15 -9.16 0.49
C ALA A 62 11.97 -10.67 0.37
N GLU A 63 13.08 -11.39 0.23
CA GLU A 63 13.12 -12.85 0.10
C GLU A 63 13.95 -13.48 1.21
N ARG A 64 13.50 -14.65 1.65
CA ARG A 64 14.25 -15.50 2.60
C ARG A 64 14.18 -16.95 2.13
N GLY A 65 15.34 -17.54 1.82
CA GLY A 65 15.38 -18.91 1.31
C GLY A 65 14.70 -19.10 -0.05
N GLY A 66 14.61 -18.05 -0.87
CA GLY A 66 13.93 -18.08 -2.17
C GLY A 66 12.42 -17.84 -2.10
N GLU A 67 11.86 -17.66 -0.89
CA GLU A 67 10.45 -17.33 -0.71
C GLU A 67 10.26 -15.83 -0.44
N VAL A 68 9.24 -15.22 -1.04
CA VAL A 68 8.88 -13.84 -0.78
C VAL A 68 8.26 -13.72 0.62
N VAL A 69 8.85 -12.86 1.45
CA VAL A 69 8.45 -12.63 2.84
C VAL A 69 7.96 -11.21 3.12
N GLY A 70 8.06 -10.29 2.14
CA GLY A 70 7.56 -8.93 2.28
C GLY A 70 7.85 -8.06 1.08
N CYS A 71 7.33 -6.83 1.10
CA CYS A 71 7.58 -5.80 0.11
C CYS A 71 7.64 -4.40 0.72
N LEU A 72 8.25 -3.49 -0.02
CA LEU A 72 8.32 -2.06 0.28
C LEU A 72 8.03 -1.28 -1.01
N HIS A 73 7.27 -0.21 -0.89
CA HIS A 73 7.15 0.83 -1.91
C HIS A 73 7.54 2.16 -1.30
N VAL A 74 8.63 2.75 -1.77
CA VAL A 74 9.15 4.05 -1.35
C VAL A 74 9.30 4.95 -2.56
N LEU A 75 8.90 6.21 -2.44
CA LEU A 75 8.95 7.18 -3.52
C LEU A 75 9.28 8.59 -3.01
N ALA A 76 9.83 9.44 -3.89
CA ALA A 76 10.03 10.85 -3.60
C ALA A 76 8.75 11.62 -3.94
N VAL A 77 8.26 12.39 -2.99
CA VAL A 77 7.07 13.23 -3.13
C VAL A 77 7.38 14.68 -2.75
N THR A 78 6.56 15.61 -3.22
CA THR A 78 6.58 17.00 -2.76
C THR A 78 5.28 17.28 -2.03
N ASP A 79 5.36 17.71 -0.78
CA ASP A 79 4.19 18.00 0.03
C ASP A 79 3.51 19.34 -0.36
N PHE A 80 2.40 19.65 0.31
CA PHE A 80 1.64 20.87 0.08
C PHE A 80 2.47 22.14 0.37
N PHE A 81 3.49 22.05 1.22
CA PHE A 81 4.36 23.17 1.61
C PHE A 81 5.58 23.33 0.69
N GLY A 82 5.74 22.43 -0.30
CA GLY A 82 6.84 22.46 -1.26
C GLY A 82 8.09 21.69 -0.82
N LEU A 83 8.05 20.97 0.31
CA LEU A 83 9.16 20.13 0.74
C LEU A 83 9.18 18.81 -0.02
N ARG A 84 10.29 18.55 -0.74
CA ARG A 84 10.52 17.25 -1.37
C ARG A 84 11.12 16.28 -0.36
N HIS A 85 10.52 15.11 -0.19
CA HIS A 85 10.91 14.14 0.82
C HIS A 85 10.61 12.70 0.37
N GLY A 86 11.17 11.71 1.07
CA GLY A 86 10.85 10.30 0.87
C GLY A 86 9.50 9.96 1.52
N HIS A 87 8.75 9.06 0.90
CA HIS A 87 7.47 8.58 1.42
C HIS A 87 7.37 7.07 1.27
N VAL A 88 7.13 6.36 2.38
CA VAL A 88 6.78 4.95 2.35
C VAL A 88 5.28 4.83 2.09
N SER A 89 4.92 4.44 0.87
CA SER A 89 3.53 4.20 0.46
C SER A 89 3.03 2.86 0.99
N VAL A 90 3.85 1.82 0.83
CA VAL A 90 3.54 0.45 1.24
C VAL A 90 4.71 -0.18 1.96
N ILE A 91 4.44 -0.85 3.07
CA ILE A 91 5.31 -1.85 3.68
C ILE A 91 4.44 -3.01 4.19
N ALA A 92 4.69 -4.19 3.69
CA ALA A 92 3.95 -5.38 4.07
C ALA A 92 4.88 -6.58 4.24
N THR A 93 4.51 -7.49 5.15
CA THR A 93 5.17 -8.79 5.34
C THR A 93 4.14 -9.89 5.28
N THR A 94 4.58 -11.09 4.91
CA THR A 94 3.74 -12.29 5.07
C THR A 94 3.46 -12.52 6.56
N GLU A 95 2.39 -13.25 6.86
CA GLU A 95 2.03 -13.57 8.24
C GLU A 95 3.14 -14.37 8.93
N ALA A 96 3.69 -15.35 8.24
CA ALA A 96 4.78 -16.20 8.74
C ALA A 96 6.07 -15.40 9.04
N ALA A 97 6.27 -14.28 8.36
CA ALA A 97 7.44 -13.42 8.56
C ALA A 97 7.24 -12.32 9.62
N GLU A 98 6.07 -12.23 10.21
CA GLU A 98 5.81 -11.24 11.26
C GLU A 98 6.73 -11.43 12.47
N GLY A 99 7.25 -10.32 13.00
CA GLY A 99 8.18 -10.36 14.15
C GLY A 99 9.59 -10.87 13.82
N SER A 100 9.86 -11.29 12.59
CA SER A 100 11.16 -11.86 12.18
C SER A 100 12.19 -10.82 11.71
N GLY A 101 11.90 -9.52 11.83
CA GLY A 101 12.79 -8.42 11.46
C GLY A 101 12.71 -7.97 10.00
N VAL A 102 11.88 -8.59 9.16
CA VAL A 102 11.73 -8.23 7.72
C VAL A 102 11.29 -6.77 7.57
N ALA A 103 10.22 -6.34 8.24
CA ALA A 103 9.74 -4.96 8.15
C ALA A 103 10.81 -3.95 8.60
N ARG A 104 11.58 -4.26 9.63
CA ARG A 104 12.70 -3.42 10.07
C ARG A 104 13.75 -3.26 8.97
N ARG A 105 14.15 -4.35 8.33
CA ARG A 105 15.14 -4.31 7.25
C ARG A 105 14.66 -3.53 6.03
N LEU A 106 13.36 -3.63 5.70
CA LEU A 106 12.74 -2.83 4.65
C LEU A 106 12.73 -1.33 5.00
N MET A 107 12.44 -0.96 6.24
CA MET A 107 12.48 0.45 6.69
C MET A 107 13.91 1.01 6.68
N GLU A 108 14.90 0.23 7.14
CA GLU A 108 16.32 0.61 7.05
C GLU A 108 16.73 0.93 5.60
N HIS A 109 16.23 0.15 4.63
CA HIS A 109 16.43 0.45 3.22
C HIS A 109 15.74 1.75 2.79
N ALA A 110 14.49 1.99 3.20
CA ALA A 110 13.78 3.22 2.86
C ALA A 110 14.49 4.47 3.42
N GLU A 111 15.03 4.38 4.63
CA GLU A 111 15.84 5.45 5.25
C GLU A 111 17.12 5.72 4.45
N GLN A 112 17.84 4.66 4.08
CA GLN A 112 19.04 4.75 3.26
C GLN A 112 18.73 5.32 1.87
N TRP A 113 17.70 4.81 1.19
CA TRP A 113 17.22 5.29 -0.11
C TRP A 113 16.91 6.79 -0.10
N THR A 114 16.27 7.26 0.97
CA THR A 114 15.93 8.67 1.20
C THR A 114 17.17 9.52 1.40
N ALA A 115 18.11 9.07 2.23
CA ALA A 115 19.36 9.75 2.51
C ALA A 115 20.27 9.85 1.29
N GLU A 116 20.40 8.79 0.49
CA GLU A 116 21.19 8.76 -0.75
C GLU A 116 20.70 9.77 -1.80
N ARG A 117 19.41 10.15 -1.74
CA ARG A 117 18.81 11.18 -2.60
C ARG A 117 18.89 12.59 -2.03
N GLY A 118 19.54 12.76 -0.87
CA GLY A 118 19.62 14.05 -0.19
C GLY A 118 18.26 14.58 0.28
N LEU A 119 17.27 13.69 0.44
CA LEU A 119 15.94 14.06 0.94
C LEU A 119 16.00 14.20 2.45
N PRO A 120 15.47 15.30 3.04
CA PRO A 120 15.69 15.60 4.47
C PRO A 120 14.75 14.82 5.39
N LEU A 121 13.72 14.19 4.86
CA LEU A 121 12.65 13.59 5.65
C LEU A 121 12.15 12.30 4.98
N LEU A 122 11.79 11.30 5.78
CA LEU A 122 11.04 10.11 5.38
C LEU A 122 9.70 10.11 6.10
N THR A 123 8.61 10.03 5.36
CA THR A 123 7.24 10.03 5.87
C THR A 123 6.51 8.74 5.55
N LEU A 124 5.40 8.51 6.21
CA LEU A 124 4.44 7.44 5.91
C LEU A 124 3.06 7.81 6.44
N ASN A 125 2.04 7.14 5.91
CA ASN A 125 0.69 7.23 6.46
C ASN A 125 0.31 5.92 7.15
N VAL A 126 -0.33 6.02 8.31
CA VAL A 126 -0.86 4.87 9.04
C VAL A 126 -2.26 5.15 9.56
N PHE A 127 -3.18 4.22 9.39
CA PHE A 127 -4.51 4.34 9.97
C PHE A 127 -4.45 4.36 11.50
N ALA A 128 -5.24 5.23 12.11
CA ALA A 128 -5.28 5.38 13.57
C ALA A 128 -5.59 4.06 14.31
N GLY A 129 -6.45 3.20 13.74
CA GLY A 129 -6.79 1.87 14.26
C GLY A 129 -5.64 0.85 14.19
N ASN A 130 -4.63 1.07 13.35
CA ASN A 130 -3.49 0.17 13.24
C ASN A 130 -2.46 0.39 14.36
N ALA A 131 -2.85 0.08 15.60
CA ALA A 131 -2.01 0.29 16.79
C ALA A 131 -0.68 -0.49 16.73
N ARG A 132 -0.64 -1.63 16.01
CA ARG A 132 0.57 -2.42 15.84
C ARG A 132 1.60 -1.70 14.98
N ALA A 133 1.19 -1.21 13.80
CA ALA A 133 2.06 -0.47 12.90
C ALA A 133 2.53 0.85 13.55
N ARG A 134 1.64 1.57 14.22
CA ARG A 134 2.01 2.79 14.94
C ARG A 134 3.12 2.56 15.96
N ARG A 135 3.01 1.53 16.80
CA ARG A 135 4.08 1.17 17.78
C ARG A 135 5.38 0.77 17.08
N PHE A 136 5.31 0.13 15.91
CA PHE A 136 6.49 -0.22 15.14
C PHE A 136 7.22 1.05 14.64
N TYR A 137 6.50 2.01 14.06
CA TYR A 137 7.09 3.26 13.59
C TYR A 137 7.61 4.15 14.73
N GLU A 138 6.88 4.26 15.83
CA GLU A 138 7.31 5.01 17.03
C GLU A 138 8.63 4.45 17.59
N LYS A 139 8.79 3.12 17.64
CA LYS A 139 10.05 2.46 18.03
C LYS A 139 11.17 2.71 17.02
N GLY A 140 10.84 2.90 15.75
CA GLY A 140 11.77 3.28 14.70
C GLY A 140 12.14 4.77 14.68
N GLY A 141 11.65 5.57 15.65
CA GLY A 141 11.97 7.00 15.76
C GLY A 141 11.01 7.92 15.02
N PHE A 142 9.99 7.38 14.32
CA PHE A 142 8.97 8.21 13.68
C PHE A 142 8.10 8.92 14.73
N ARG A 143 7.69 10.14 14.41
CA ARG A 143 6.81 10.97 15.21
C ARG A 143 5.59 11.39 14.40
N ILE A 144 4.49 11.63 15.10
CA ILE A 144 3.27 12.16 14.46
C ILE A 144 3.57 13.58 13.99
N GLU A 145 3.38 13.83 12.70
CA GLU A 145 3.48 15.14 12.08
C GLU A 145 2.10 15.78 11.89
N MET A 146 1.15 15.00 11.36
CA MET A 146 -0.20 15.49 11.03
C MET A 146 -1.27 14.52 11.49
N VAL A 147 -2.41 15.02 11.91
CA VAL A 147 -3.59 14.22 12.25
C VAL A 147 -4.74 14.58 11.33
N LYS A 148 -5.29 13.59 10.64
CA LYS A 148 -6.46 13.75 9.76
C LYS A 148 -7.72 13.30 10.48
N TYR A 149 -8.68 14.21 10.63
CA TYR A 149 -10.02 13.90 11.13
C TYR A 149 -11.01 13.70 9.99
N ALA A 150 -11.95 12.77 10.17
CA ALA A 150 -13.04 12.54 9.23
C ALA A 150 -14.36 12.43 9.98
N LYS A 151 -15.44 12.96 9.38
CA LYS A 151 -16.81 12.88 9.88
C LYS A 151 -17.73 12.44 8.74
N THR A 152 -18.53 11.41 8.97
CA THR A 152 -19.61 11.05 8.03
C THR A 152 -20.71 12.11 8.11
N VAL A 153 -21.04 12.73 6.98
CA VAL A 153 -22.09 13.75 6.87
C VAL A 153 -23.39 13.24 6.25
N ASN A 154 -23.33 12.08 5.57
CA ASN A 154 -24.48 11.38 5.01
C ASN A 154 -24.58 9.98 5.59
N SER A 155 -25.81 9.54 5.90
CA SER A 155 -26.08 8.24 6.51
C SER A 155 -25.92 7.04 5.54
N GLN A 156 -25.67 7.27 4.25
CA GLN A 156 -25.38 6.23 3.29
C GLN A 156 -23.87 6.05 3.12
N PRO A 157 -23.36 4.83 3.31
CA PRO A 157 -21.98 4.54 2.91
C PRO A 157 -21.83 4.79 1.39
N PRO A 158 -20.66 5.20 0.92
CA PRO A 158 -20.44 5.36 -0.51
C PRO A 158 -20.74 4.05 -1.22
N THR A 159 -21.76 4.05 -2.06
CA THR A 159 -22.09 2.91 -2.91
C THR A 159 -20.93 2.69 -3.87
N SER A 160 -20.36 1.50 -3.83
CA SER A 160 -19.38 1.06 -4.83
C SER A 160 -20.01 1.20 -6.21
N LYS A 161 -19.54 2.12 -7.02
CA LYS A 161 -19.90 2.20 -8.43
C LYS A 161 -19.36 0.96 -9.13
N GLY A 162 -20.24 0.12 -9.62
CA GLY A 162 -19.86 -0.84 -10.63
C GLY A 162 -20.41 -2.24 -10.48
N GLN A 163 -21.69 -2.41 -10.76
CA GLN A 163 -22.14 -3.55 -11.57
C GLN A 163 -23.26 -3.03 -12.46
N GLY A 164 -22.92 -2.78 -13.71
CA GLY A 164 -23.89 -2.56 -14.75
C GLY A 164 -24.74 -3.82 -14.92
N THR A 165 -26.01 -3.72 -14.63
CA THR A 165 -26.99 -4.76 -14.99
C THR A 165 -27.03 -4.92 -16.50
N PRO A 166 -26.97 -6.14 -17.04
CA PRO A 166 -27.22 -6.35 -18.45
C PRO A 166 -28.69 -6.02 -18.74
N ASN A 167 -28.88 -5.15 -19.72
CA ASN A 167 -30.16 -4.75 -20.24
C ASN A 167 -30.85 -5.98 -20.87
N SER A 168 -31.85 -6.53 -20.19
CA SER A 168 -32.73 -7.52 -20.78
C SER A 168 -33.73 -6.82 -21.70
N GLN A 169 -33.43 -6.86 -23.00
CA GLN A 169 -34.39 -6.53 -24.04
C GLN A 169 -35.52 -7.54 -24.03
N SER A 170 -36.71 -7.09 -23.70
CA SER A 170 -37.95 -7.83 -23.92
C SER A 170 -38.29 -7.84 -25.41
N PRO A 171 -38.78 -8.97 -25.97
CA PRO A 171 -39.17 -9.02 -27.36
C PRO A 171 -40.47 -8.26 -27.57
N ASN A 172 -40.50 -7.55 -28.68
CA ASN A 172 -41.60 -6.78 -29.20
C ASN A 172 -42.74 -7.74 -29.67
N GLU A 173 -43.87 -7.73 -29.01
CA GLU A 173 -45.10 -8.33 -29.55
C GLU A 173 -45.83 -7.29 -30.40
N THR A 174 -45.97 -7.59 -31.66
CA THR A 174 -46.85 -6.89 -32.58
C THR A 174 -48.27 -7.36 -32.39
N PRO A 175 -49.29 -6.49 -32.30
CA PRO A 175 -50.67 -6.89 -32.51
C PRO A 175 -51.06 -6.78 -33.96
N ASN A 176 -51.62 -7.85 -34.47
CA ASN A 176 -52.31 -7.96 -35.76
C ASN A 176 -53.74 -7.43 -35.60
N SER A 177 -54.15 -6.60 -36.49
CA SER A 177 -55.49 -6.49 -37.14
C SER A 177 -55.73 -5.08 -37.63
#